data_f348bd89a044e20579777f7f0cb88901
#
_entry.id   f348bd89a044e20579777f7f0cb88901
#
_cell.length_a   1.000
_cell.length_b   1.000
_cell.length_c   1.000
_cell.angle_alpha   90.00
_cell.angle_beta   90.00
_cell.angle_gamma   90.00
#
_symmetry.space_group_name_H-M   'P 1'
#
loop_
_entity.id
_entity.type
_entity.pdbx_description
1 polymer ?
#
loop_
_entity_poly.entity_id
_entity_poly.type
_entity_poly.pdbx_seq_one_letter_code
_entity_poly.pdbx_strand_id
1 'polypeptide(L)'
;MKILMLGWELPPHNSGGLGVACYQMSRALADCGVDIDFVVPYSAEHPNIDFMNVHAATHLEASKDGFGAYDDLGTSDKQAHDCGLGGMRAVQRRYNCFVKEFVKQHPPDAIHAHDWLTMEAGIIAKQQCNAPLIVHVHATEFDRSGEDEGNPLVHEIEQQGLLMADRIIAVSHITKDIIVKNYHIPPEKIEVVYNAIDLDELPPHEYDQGTYQYLEDLKKEGYIIVGALTRLTVQKGLTYLIRAVAEAINQHQKIALLLSGSGEQRDELVALAAHLGISDKVVFTGFVRGRQWRDAYHLIDVFVMSSVSEPFGLTALEAAHHDTALLISRQSGVGEVLHNILRFDYWDTNKLARQIVMLARSPALLEILKEDVKTEYAQLSWHDAAQHCLKLYEQARIKGGGA
;
A
#
# COMPACT_ATOMS: atom_id res chain seq x y z
N MET A 1 6.30 25.89 8.63
CA MET A 1 6.26 25.61 7.18
C MET A 1 4.86 25.15 6.85
N LYS A 2 4.26 25.70 5.79
CA LYS A 2 2.91 25.33 5.35
C LYS A 2 3.00 24.45 4.10
N ILE A 3 2.45 23.24 4.16
CA ILE A 3 2.49 22.26 3.07
C ILE A 3 1.08 22.01 2.53
N LEU A 4 0.93 22.09 1.21
CA LEU A 4 -0.25 21.58 0.52
C LEU A 4 -0.03 20.10 0.17
N MET A 5 -0.74 19.21 0.84
CA MET A 5 -0.77 17.79 0.50
C MET A 5 -1.93 17.48 -0.43
N LEU A 6 -1.63 16.83 -1.53
CA LEU A 6 -2.61 16.39 -2.52
C LEU A 6 -2.72 14.87 -2.44
N GLY A 7 -3.83 14.38 -1.90
CA GLY A 7 -4.09 12.95 -1.73
C GLY A 7 -5.40 12.53 -2.37
N TRP A 8 -5.59 11.23 -2.52
CA TRP A 8 -6.79 10.64 -3.09
C TRP A 8 -7.57 9.79 -2.09
N GLU A 9 -6.87 9.22 -1.13
CA GLU A 9 -7.41 8.38 -0.07
C GLU A 9 -7.00 8.92 1.30
N LEU A 10 -7.90 8.82 2.28
CA LEU A 10 -7.61 9.19 3.66
C LEU A 10 -8.54 8.40 4.61
N PRO A 11 -7.99 7.75 5.67
CA PRO A 11 -8.82 7.06 6.67
C PRO A 11 -9.87 7.99 7.33
N PRO A 12 -11.03 7.47 7.71
CA PRO A 12 -11.48 6.08 7.60
C PRO A 12 -12.08 5.73 6.23
N HIS A 13 -12.04 6.65 5.27
CA HIS A 13 -12.67 6.52 3.96
C HIS A 13 -11.63 6.17 2.90
N ASN A 14 -11.97 5.21 2.00
CA ASN A 14 -11.12 4.83 0.87
C ASN A 14 -9.65 4.61 1.28
N SER A 15 -9.42 3.82 2.32
CA SER A 15 -8.10 3.59 2.88
C SER A 15 -7.53 2.26 2.45
N GLY A 16 -6.79 2.28 1.33
CA GLY A 16 -5.79 1.28 1.00
C GLY A 16 -4.44 1.62 1.61
N GLY A 17 -3.37 0.95 1.20
CA GLY A 17 -2.01 1.26 1.66
C GLY A 17 -1.59 2.70 1.41
N LEU A 18 -2.06 3.31 0.29
CA LEU A 18 -1.83 4.72 -0.02
C LEU A 18 -2.44 5.64 1.05
N GLY A 19 -3.71 5.44 1.38
CA GLY A 19 -4.40 6.27 2.38
C GLY A 19 -3.77 6.17 3.76
N VAL A 20 -3.35 4.97 4.18
CA VAL A 20 -2.63 4.75 5.44
C VAL A 20 -1.29 5.47 5.43
N ALA A 21 -0.50 5.35 4.36
CA ALA A 21 0.79 6.04 4.24
C ALA A 21 0.64 7.56 4.26
N CYS A 22 -0.34 8.11 3.51
CA CYS A 22 -0.65 9.55 3.52
C CYS A 22 -1.01 10.06 4.91
N TYR A 23 -1.87 9.33 5.63
CA TYR A 23 -2.30 9.69 6.98
C TYR A 23 -1.12 9.71 7.97
N GLN A 24 -0.34 8.62 8.02
CA GLN A 24 0.78 8.50 8.96
C GLN A 24 1.89 9.50 8.67
N MET A 25 2.22 9.73 7.39
CA MET A 25 3.19 10.74 6.98
C MET A 25 2.73 12.15 7.38
N SER A 26 1.45 12.47 7.16
CA SER A 26 0.89 13.77 7.53
C SER A 26 0.94 13.99 9.03
N ARG A 27 0.58 12.97 9.83
CA ARG A 27 0.66 13.02 11.29
C ARG A 27 2.09 13.28 11.75
N ALA A 28 3.05 12.51 11.26
CA ALA A 28 4.45 12.66 11.62
C ALA A 28 5.04 14.02 11.22
N LEU A 29 4.63 14.58 10.07
CA LEU A 29 5.01 15.94 9.66
C LEU A 29 4.38 17.00 10.56
N ALA A 30 3.12 16.85 10.95
CA ALA A 30 2.46 17.75 11.88
C ALA A 30 3.13 17.73 13.26
N ASP A 31 3.52 16.56 13.76
CA ASP A 31 4.32 16.38 14.99
C ASP A 31 5.69 17.08 14.91
N CYS A 32 6.23 17.25 13.69
CA CYS A 32 7.43 18.05 13.41
C CYS A 32 7.15 19.56 13.25
N GLY A 33 5.92 20.02 13.50
CA GLY A 33 5.53 21.43 13.43
C GLY A 33 5.18 21.94 12.04
N VAL A 34 4.80 21.06 11.12
CA VAL A 34 4.31 21.43 9.78
C VAL A 34 2.83 21.76 9.85
N ASP A 35 2.40 22.88 9.26
CA ASP A 35 1.00 23.22 9.00
C ASP A 35 0.58 22.58 7.67
N ILE A 36 -0.45 21.72 7.69
CA ILE A 36 -0.83 20.92 6.55
C ILE A 36 -2.27 21.23 6.12
N ASP A 37 -2.41 21.65 4.86
CA ASP A 37 -3.68 21.62 4.14
C ASP A 37 -3.71 20.36 3.26
N PHE A 38 -4.57 19.38 3.59
CA PHE A 38 -4.72 18.13 2.86
C PHE A 38 -5.98 18.16 2.00
N VAL A 39 -5.84 17.97 0.68
CA VAL A 39 -6.99 17.95 -0.25
C VAL A 39 -7.33 16.54 -0.66
N VAL A 40 -8.62 16.18 -0.54
CA VAL A 40 -9.20 14.91 -1.01
C VAL A 40 -10.29 15.16 -2.04
N PRO A 41 -10.60 14.20 -2.96
CA PRO A 41 -11.60 14.40 -4.02
C PRO A 41 -13.05 14.33 -3.55
N TYR A 42 -13.32 13.92 -2.32
CA TYR A 42 -14.67 13.66 -1.78
C TYR A 42 -14.92 14.46 -0.49
N SER A 43 -16.19 14.61 -0.13
CA SER A 43 -16.62 15.18 1.14
C SER A 43 -16.91 14.07 2.15
N ALA A 44 -16.24 14.11 3.30
CA ALA A 44 -16.44 13.18 4.40
C ALA A 44 -16.01 13.82 5.72
N GLU A 45 -16.53 13.29 6.82
CA GLU A 45 -16.04 13.61 8.15
C GLU A 45 -14.80 12.77 8.48
N HIS A 46 -13.80 13.42 9.06
CA HIS A 46 -12.56 12.79 9.52
C HIS A 46 -12.38 13.01 11.02
N PRO A 47 -13.19 12.35 11.88
CA PRO A 47 -13.28 12.67 13.33
C PRO A 47 -11.98 12.44 14.10
N ASN A 48 -11.05 11.65 13.55
CA ASN A 48 -9.76 11.34 14.18
C ASN A 48 -8.59 12.15 13.61
N ILE A 49 -8.89 13.22 12.84
CA ILE A 49 -7.88 14.07 12.23
C ILE A 49 -8.05 15.50 12.79
N ASP A 50 -7.24 15.83 13.77
CA ASP A 50 -7.17 17.15 14.43
C ASP A 50 -5.81 17.86 14.18
N PHE A 51 -4.85 17.17 13.58
CA PHE A 51 -3.49 17.65 13.36
C PHE A 51 -3.28 18.32 11.99
N MET A 52 -4.27 18.31 11.10
CA MET A 52 -4.22 18.96 9.78
C MET A 52 -5.60 19.43 9.33
N ASN A 53 -5.64 20.33 8.35
CA ASN A 53 -6.88 20.80 7.73
C ASN A 53 -7.21 19.93 6.51
N VAL A 54 -8.36 19.24 6.51
CA VAL A 54 -8.81 18.41 5.38
C VAL A 54 -9.83 19.19 4.56
N HIS A 55 -9.56 19.30 3.25
CA HIS A 55 -10.40 20.02 2.29
C HIS A 55 -10.98 19.07 1.24
N ALA A 56 -12.29 19.12 1.05
CA ALA A 56 -12.99 18.36 0.01
C ALA A 56 -13.01 19.14 -1.31
N ALA A 57 -12.44 18.59 -2.35
CA ALA A 57 -12.42 19.21 -3.68
C ALA A 57 -13.77 19.11 -4.41
N THR A 58 -14.63 18.18 -4.01
CA THR A 58 -15.98 18.01 -4.59
C THR A 58 -17.02 17.77 -3.49
N HIS A 59 -18.29 17.83 -3.83
CA HIS A 59 -19.40 17.48 -2.94
C HIS A 59 -19.80 16.00 -3.02
N LEU A 60 -18.95 15.17 -3.62
CA LEU A 60 -19.14 13.73 -3.67
C LEU A 60 -18.99 13.16 -2.28
N GLU A 61 -19.96 12.37 -1.83
CA GLU A 61 -19.83 11.63 -0.58
C GLU A 61 -18.84 10.46 -0.77
N ALA A 62 -18.01 10.22 0.24
CA ALA A 62 -17.19 9.02 0.29
C ALA A 62 -18.11 7.80 0.32
N SER A 63 -18.19 7.06 -0.77
CA SER A 63 -18.99 5.85 -0.84
C SER A 63 -18.23 4.67 -0.21
N LYS A 64 -18.96 3.66 0.27
CA LYS A 64 -18.35 2.41 0.76
C LYS A 64 -17.59 1.65 -0.35
N ASP A 65 -17.99 1.90 -1.59
CA ASP A 65 -17.39 1.34 -2.83
C ASP A 65 -16.62 2.43 -3.58
N GLY A 66 -15.91 3.28 -2.88
CA GLY A 66 -15.35 4.54 -3.33
C GLY A 66 -14.40 4.44 -4.53
N PHE A 67 -14.14 5.60 -5.12
CA PHE A 67 -13.12 5.78 -6.17
C PHE A 67 -11.72 5.59 -5.58
N GLY A 68 -11.30 4.34 -5.36
CA GLY A 68 -9.95 4.02 -4.91
C GLY A 68 -8.90 4.39 -5.95
N ALA A 69 -7.68 4.69 -5.49
CA ALA A 69 -6.54 5.00 -6.36
C ALA A 69 -6.19 3.87 -7.34
N TYR A 70 -6.73 2.70 -7.09
CA TYR A 70 -6.47 1.46 -7.83
C TYR A 70 -7.70 0.89 -8.53
N ASP A 71 -8.83 1.62 -8.54
CA ASP A 71 -10.00 1.19 -9.29
C ASP A 71 -9.72 1.27 -10.78
N ASP A 72 -10.15 0.23 -11.53
CA ASP A 72 -9.93 0.17 -12.96
C ASP A 72 -10.72 1.27 -13.68
N LEU A 73 -10.03 2.04 -14.50
CA LEU A 73 -10.64 3.08 -15.34
C LEU A 73 -11.69 2.53 -16.33
N GLY A 74 -11.63 1.22 -16.62
CA GLY A 74 -12.55 0.55 -17.56
C GLY A 74 -13.87 0.08 -16.93
N THR A 75 -13.89 -0.25 -15.64
CA THR A 75 -15.08 -0.77 -14.95
C THR A 75 -15.93 0.35 -14.31
N SER A 76 -15.31 1.46 -13.95
CA SER A 76 -15.98 2.61 -13.32
C SER A 76 -16.88 3.39 -14.29
N ASP A 77 -16.68 3.28 -15.61
CA ASP A 77 -17.48 4.01 -16.59
C ASP A 77 -18.96 3.62 -16.58
N LYS A 78 -19.30 2.37 -16.25
CA LYS A 78 -20.71 1.94 -16.20
C LYS A 78 -21.43 2.46 -14.95
N GLN A 79 -20.78 2.47 -13.79
CA GLN A 79 -21.36 2.99 -12.54
C GLN A 79 -21.29 4.52 -12.47
N ALA A 80 -20.26 5.13 -13.01
CA ALA A 80 -20.12 6.58 -13.09
C ALA A 80 -21.12 7.22 -14.06
N HIS A 81 -21.58 6.53 -15.08
CA HIS A 81 -22.70 6.98 -15.94
C HIS A 81 -24.02 7.07 -15.17
N ASP A 82 -24.25 6.17 -14.22
CA ASP A 82 -25.48 6.15 -13.42
C ASP A 82 -25.55 7.31 -12.39
N CYS A 83 -24.40 7.77 -11.88
CA CYS A 83 -24.36 8.89 -10.91
C CYS A 83 -24.05 10.26 -11.55
N GLY A 84 -24.01 10.38 -12.87
CA GLY A 84 -23.83 11.66 -13.59
C GLY A 84 -22.43 12.30 -13.46
N LEU A 85 -21.44 11.58 -12.99
CA LEU A 85 -20.10 12.11 -12.66
C LEU A 85 -19.08 12.05 -13.81
N GLY A 86 -19.38 11.31 -14.87
CA GLY A 86 -18.53 11.22 -16.06
C GLY A 86 -17.18 10.53 -15.83
N GLY A 87 -17.09 9.59 -14.87
CA GLY A 87 -15.90 8.78 -14.63
C GLY A 87 -14.78 9.45 -13.84
N MET A 88 -13.73 8.69 -13.52
CA MET A 88 -12.57 9.10 -12.73
C MET A 88 -11.93 10.40 -13.25
N ARG A 89 -11.80 10.57 -14.56
CA ARG A 89 -11.24 11.78 -15.19
C ARG A 89 -12.07 13.04 -14.95
N ALA A 90 -13.37 12.92 -14.80
CA ALA A 90 -14.23 14.08 -14.45
C ALA A 90 -14.00 14.50 -12.99
N VAL A 91 -13.81 13.54 -12.08
CA VAL A 91 -13.46 13.81 -10.69
C VAL A 91 -12.08 14.48 -10.63
N GLN A 92 -11.07 13.97 -11.34
CA GLN A 92 -9.76 14.59 -11.42
C GLN A 92 -9.81 16.04 -11.95
N ARG A 93 -10.58 16.32 -13.00
CA ARG A 93 -10.72 17.68 -13.50
C ARG A 93 -11.33 18.63 -12.47
N ARG A 94 -12.32 18.20 -11.71
CA ARG A 94 -12.90 19.00 -10.61
C ARG A 94 -11.90 19.23 -9.50
N TYR A 95 -11.16 18.17 -9.12
CA TYR A 95 -10.07 18.24 -8.16
C TYR A 95 -9.01 19.27 -8.60
N ASN A 96 -8.56 19.20 -9.84
CA ASN A 96 -7.61 20.14 -10.44
C ASN A 96 -8.10 21.59 -10.41
N CYS A 97 -9.38 21.82 -10.73
CA CYS A 97 -9.99 23.14 -10.67
C CYS A 97 -10.05 23.69 -9.24
N PHE A 98 -10.44 22.84 -8.27
CA PHE A 98 -10.45 23.22 -6.86
C PHE A 98 -9.06 23.62 -6.38
N VAL A 99 -8.04 22.77 -6.61
CA VAL A 99 -6.67 23.04 -6.20
C VAL A 99 -6.13 24.33 -6.81
N LYS A 100 -6.43 24.60 -8.09
CA LYS A 100 -6.04 25.84 -8.77
C LYS A 100 -6.56 27.09 -8.07
N GLU A 101 -7.83 27.10 -7.63
CA GLU A 101 -8.42 28.25 -6.93
C GLU A 101 -7.98 28.30 -5.46
N PHE A 102 -7.80 27.15 -4.82
CA PHE A 102 -7.37 27.03 -3.44
C PHE A 102 -6.00 27.67 -3.20
N VAL A 103 -5.01 27.36 -4.03
CA VAL A 103 -3.63 27.87 -3.85
C VAL A 103 -3.51 29.39 -4.06
N LYS A 104 -4.44 30.03 -4.73
CA LYS A 104 -4.48 31.52 -4.84
C LYS A 104 -4.80 32.17 -3.52
N GLN A 105 -5.65 31.54 -2.72
CA GLN A 105 -6.09 32.06 -1.42
C GLN A 105 -5.20 31.56 -0.28
N HIS A 106 -4.62 30.36 -0.44
CA HIS A 106 -3.82 29.68 0.56
C HIS A 106 -2.49 29.21 -0.06
N PRO A 107 -1.55 30.17 -0.38
CA PRO A 107 -0.27 29.78 -0.98
C PRO A 107 0.57 28.96 0.00
N PRO A 108 1.03 27.74 -0.39
CA PRO A 108 1.87 26.89 0.43
C PRO A 108 3.36 27.23 0.27
N ASP A 109 4.17 26.77 1.22
CA ASP A 109 5.64 26.77 1.12
C ASP A 109 6.17 25.69 0.19
N ALA A 110 5.45 24.54 0.10
CA ALA A 110 5.71 23.47 -0.86
C ALA A 110 4.42 22.67 -1.14
N ILE A 111 4.40 21.99 -2.27
CA ILE A 111 3.31 21.12 -2.72
C ILE A 111 3.82 19.69 -2.68
N HIS A 112 3.06 18.78 -2.03
CA HIS A 112 3.37 17.37 -1.95
C HIS A 112 2.21 16.55 -2.56
N ALA A 113 2.43 16.00 -3.75
CA ALA A 113 1.44 15.24 -4.50
C ALA A 113 1.73 13.73 -4.39
N HIS A 114 0.69 12.96 -4.08
CA HIS A 114 0.76 11.50 -3.89
C HIS A 114 0.17 10.77 -5.09
N ASP A 115 1.00 10.04 -5.81
CA ASP A 115 0.68 9.22 -6.98
C ASP A 115 0.01 9.98 -8.15
N TRP A 116 -0.23 9.25 -9.24
CA TRP A 116 -0.68 9.78 -10.52
C TRP A 116 -2.00 10.56 -10.47
N LEU A 117 -2.91 10.19 -9.57
CA LEU A 117 -4.21 10.85 -9.45
C LEU A 117 -4.12 12.33 -9.07
N THR A 118 -3.02 12.73 -8.41
CA THR A 118 -2.83 14.08 -7.90
C THR A 118 -1.73 14.87 -8.64
N MET A 119 -0.97 14.21 -9.53
CA MET A 119 0.17 14.84 -10.20
C MET A 119 -0.23 16.04 -11.07
N GLU A 120 -1.34 15.94 -11.84
CA GLU A 120 -1.85 17.07 -12.64
C GLU A 120 -2.19 18.27 -11.75
N ALA A 121 -2.86 18.03 -10.62
CA ALA A 121 -3.19 19.09 -9.66
C ALA A 121 -1.93 19.72 -9.05
N GLY A 122 -0.90 18.90 -8.77
CA GLY A 122 0.40 19.37 -8.30
C GLY A 122 1.09 20.29 -9.30
N ILE A 123 1.08 19.93 -10.58
CA ILE A 123 1.61 20.78 -11.67
C ILE A 123 0.86 22.11 -11.75
N ILE A 124 -0.49 22.07 -11.72
CA ILE A 124 -1.33 23.26 -11.77
C ILE A 124 -1.06 24.15 -10.56
N ALA A 125 -0.97 23.59 -9.36
CA ALA A 125 -0.66 24.35 -8.15
C ALA A 125 0.70 25.03 -8.25
N LYS A 126 1.75 24.32 -8.67
CA LYS A 126 3.10 24.86 -8.90
C LYS A 126 3.08 26.03 -9.86
N GLN A 127 2.40 25.90 -10.99
CA GLN A 127 2.27 26.98 -11.99
C GLN A 127 1.53 28.21 -11.43
N GLN A 128 0.59 27.99 -10.50
CA GLN A 128 -0.26 29.05 -9.97
C GLN A 128 0.41 29.84 -8.85
N CYS A 129 1.16 29.19 -7.95
CA CYS A 129 1.74 29.81 -6.75
C CYS A 129 3.27 29.82 -6.72
N ASN A 130 3.93 29.24 -7.70
CA ASN A 130 5.40 29.13 -7.82
C ASN A 130 6.07 28.42 -6.62
N ALA A 131 5.30 27.62 -5.85
CA ALA A 131 5.85 26.77 -4.80
C ALA A 131 6.48 25.51 -5.40
N PRO A 132 7.55 24.95 -4.81
CA PRO A 132 8.16 23.72 -5.32
C PRO A 132 7.20 22.53 -5.21
N LEU A 133 7.21 21.67 -6.25
CA LEU A 133 6.42 20.45 -6.32
C LEU A 133 7.28 19.24 -5.94
N ILE A 134 6.86 18.53 -4.93
CA ILE A 134 7.37 17.23 -4.55
C ILE A 134 6.33 16.17 -4.95
N VAL A 135 6.74 15.18 -5.76
CA VAL A 135 5.91 14.05 -6.13
C VAL A 135 6.33 12.84 -5.33
N HIS A 136 5.41 12.24 -4.58
CA HIS A 136 5.64 11.02 -3.81
C HIS A 136 5.00 9.84 -4.55
N VAL A 137 5.83 8.89 -4.96
CA VAL A 137 5.41 7.72 -5.72
C VAL A 137 5.30 6.52 -4.79
N HIS A 138 4.05 6.11 -4.52
CA HIS A 138 3.73 4.91 -3.76
C HIS A 138 3.60 3.68 -4.66
N ALA A 139 3.18 3.87 -5.91
CA ALA A 139 3.17 2.87 -6.97
C ALA A 139 3.14 3.55 -8.34
N THR A 140 3.81 2.95 -9.31
CA THR A 140 3.69 3.34 -10.72
C THR A 140 2.66 2.47 -11.45
N GLU A 141 2.29 2.87 -12.66
CA GLU A 141 1.44 2.02 -13.51
C GLU A 141 2.14 0.69 -13.86
N PHE A 142 3.47 0.68 -13.97
CA PHE A 142 4.24 -0.56 -14.14
C PHE A 142 4.08 -1.53 -12.96
N ASP A 143 3.91 -1.02 -11.74
CA ASP A 143 3.62 -1.86 -10.58
C ASP A 143 2.20 -2.40 -10.60
N ARG A 144 1.23 -1.58 -11.02
CA ARG A 144 -0.20 -1.92 -11.04
C ARG A 144 -0.57 -2.89 -12.14
N SER A 145 0.01 -2.71 -13.33
CA SER A 145 -0.23 -3.58 -14.48
C SER A 145 0.43 -4.96 -14.36
N GLY A 146 1.42 -5.11 -13.49
CA GLY A 146 2.17 -6.35 -13.33
C GLY A 146 2.99 -6.71 -14.56
N GLU A 147 2.55 -7.71 -15.34
CA GLU A 147 3.23 -8.15 -16.59
C GLU A 147 2.64 -7.50 -17.85
N ASP A 148 1.55 -6.72 -17.73
CA ASP A 148 0.88 -6.06 -18.84
C ASP A 148 1.50 -4.68 -19.14
N GLU A 149 1.18 -4.13 -20.33
CA GLU A 149 1.69 -2.81 -20.77
C GLU A 149 1.14 -1.65 -19.94
N GLY A 150 0.05 -1.86 -19.18
CA GLY A 150 -0.60 -0.84 -18.37
C GLY A 150 -1.43 0.16 -19.20
N ASN A 151 -1.94 1.19 -18.51
CA ASN A 151 -2.78 2.21 -19.14
C ASN A 151 -1.92 3.36 -19.69
N PRO A 152 -1.92 3.60 -21.03
CA PRO A 152 -1.09 4.65 -21.64
C PRO A 152 -1.35 6.06 -21.12
N LEU A 153 -2.61 6.36 -20.74
CA LEU A 153 -2.98 7.67 -20.17
C LEU A 153 -2.36 7.86 -18.77
N VAL A 154 -2.33 6.80 -17.96
CA VAL A 154 -1.71 6.87 -16.64
C VAL A 154 -0.21 7.04 -16.78
N HIS A 155 0.45 6.30 -17.68
CA HIS A 155 1.87 6.50 -18.00
C HIS A 155 2.19 7.94 -18.43
N GLU A 156 1.33 8.56 -19.26
CA GLU A 156 1.52 9.94 -19.68
C GLU A 156 1.43 10.91 -18.49
N ILE A 157 0.43 10.74 -17.61
CA ILE A 157 0.27 11.58 -16.42
C ILE A 157 1.47 11.42 -15.47
N GLU A 158 1.90 10.19 -15.22
CA GLU A 158 3.08 9.89 -14.39
C GLU A 158 4.34 10.52 -15.01
N GLN A 159 4.57 10.35 -16.31
CA GLN A 159 5.68 10.95 -17.01
C GLN A 159 5.73 12.48 -16.84
N GLN A 160 4.59 13.14 -17.06
CA GLN A 160 4.49 14.59 -16.91
C GLN A 160 4.69 15.03 -15.45
N GLY A 161 4.07 14.33 -14.49
CA GLY A 161 4.21 14.61 -13.06
C GLY A 161 5.66 14.52 -12.59
N LEU A 162 6.34 13.44 -12.96
CA LEU A 162 7.73 13.17 -12.61
C LEU A 162 8.70 14.19 -13.27
N LEU A 163 8.47 14.57 -14.52
CA LEU A 163 9.27 15.59 -15.21
C LEU A 163 9.12 16.97 -14.56
N MET A 164 7.91 17.37 -14.20
CA MET A 164 7.60 18.69 -13.66
C MET A 164 7.91 18.85 -12.17
N ALA A 165 8.08 17.75 -11.42
CA ALA A 165 8.46 17.77 -10.02
C ALA A 165 9.84 18.41 -9.80
N ASP A 166 10.06 19.12 -8.71
CA ASP A 166 11.39 19.64 -8.28
C ASP A 166 12.19 18.56 -7.56
N ARG A 167 11.47 17.69 -6.81
CA ARG A 167 11.98 16.48 -6.17
C ARG A 167 10.96 15.36 -6.29
N ILE A 168 11.45 14.14 -6.26
CA ILE A 168 10.62 12.93 -6.27
C ILE A 168 11.00 12.11 -5.04
N ILE A 169 9.99 11.60 -4.35
CA ILE A 169 10.13 10.62 -3.30
C ILE A 169 9.66 9.28 -3.86
N ALA A 170 10.50 8.27 -3.74
CA ALA A 170 10.15 6.88 -4.04
C ALA A 170 10.13 6.09 -2.73
N VAL A 171 9.16 5.19 -2.55
CA VAL A 171 9.00 4.39 -1.32
C VAL A 171 10.02 3.27 -1.17
N SER A 172 10.83 3.00 -2.21
CA SER A 172 11.90 2.00 -2.21
C SER A 172 12.90 2.25 -3.35
N HIS A 173 14.06 1.59 -3.31
CA HIS A 173 14.99 1.56 -4.44
C HIS A 173 14.40 0.85 -5.65
N ILE A 174 13.59 -0.20 -5.47
CA ILE A 174 12.85 -0.85 -6.56
C ILE A 174 11.99 0.18 -7.30
N THR A 175 11.21 0.98 -6.59
CA THR A 175 10.39 2.05 -7.19
C THR A 175 11.26 3.12 -7.86
N LYS A 176 12.37 3.53 -7.23
CA LYS A 176 13.34 4.45 -7.83
C LYS A 176 13.89 3.91 -9.16
N ASP A 177 14.28 2.64 -9.19
CA ASP A 177 14.83 2.00 -10.39
C ASP A 177 13.79 1.93 -11.53
N ILE A 178 12.53 1.65 -11.21
CA ILE A 178 11.42 1.71 -12.18
C ILE A 178 11.28 3.11 -12.76
N ILE A 179 11.31 4.14 -11.92
CA ILE A 179 11.17 5.54 -12.34
C ILE A 179 12.37 5.95 -13.25
N VAL A 180 13.59 5.60 -12.86
CA VAL A 180 14.79 5.89 -13.66
C VAL A 180 14.75 5.17 -15.00
N LYS A 181 14.44 3.88 -14.99
CA LYS A 181 14.50 3.02 -16.18
C LYS A 181 13.38 3.31 -17.18
N ASN A 182 12.15 3.46 -16.70
CA ASN A 182 10.97 3.48 -17.57
C ASN A 182 10.51 4.90 -17.90
N TYR A 183 10.68 5.85 -16.95
CA TYR A 183 10.33 7.26 -17.16
C TYR A 183 11.54 8.13 -17.48
N HIS A 184 12.75 7.57 -17.50
CA HIS A 184 14.02 8.26 -17.83
C HIS A 184 14.27 9.50 -16.96
N ILE A 185 13.86 9.46 -15.69
CA ILE A 185 14.09 10.54 -14.73
C ILE A 185 15.50 10.43 -14.16
N PRO A 186 16.25 11.54 -14.07
CA PRO A 186 17.59 11.55 -13.50
C PRO A 186 17.57 11.07 -12.03
N PRO A 187 18.45 10.12 -11.63
CA PRO A 187 18.44 9.51 -10.30
C PRO A 187 18.70 10.49 -9.15
N GLU A 188 19.40 11.62 -9.43
CA GLU A 188 19.65 12.70 -8.45
C GLU A 188 18.42 13.52 -8.12
N LYS A 189 17.32 13.38 -8.87
CA LYS A 189 16.03 14.00 -8.60
C LYS A 189 15.19 13.18 -7.63
N ILE A 190 15.56 11.90 -7.43
CA ILE A 190 14.76 10.91 -6.71
C ILE A 190 15.46 10.53 -5.40
N GLU A 191 14.77 10.77 -4.30
CA GLU A 191 15.15 10.30 -2.97
C GLU A 191 14.29 9.12 -2.53
N VAL A 192 14.89 8.17 -1.82
CA VAL A 192 14.15 7.05 -1.24
C VAL A 192 13.78 7.39 0.20
N VAL A 193 12.47 7.35 0.50
CA VAL A 193 11.94 7.49 1.85
C VAL A 193 11.04 6.29 2.12
N TYR A 194 11.52 5.38 2.96
CA TYR A 194 10.76 4.19 3.31
C TYR A 194 9.54 4.53 4.16
N ASN A 195 8.46 3.80 3.92
CA ASN A 195 7.32 3.83 4.82
C ASN A 195 7.67 3.12 6.13
N ALA A 196 6.99 3.51 7.19
CA ALA A 196 6.99 2.83 8.46
C ALA A 196 5.58 2.31 8.77
N ILE A 197 5.36 1.82 9.97
CA ILE A 197 4.05 1.53 10.47
C ILE A 197 3.98 1.99 11.93
N ASP A 198 2.85 2.59 12.29
CA ASP A 198 2.50 2.92 13.66
C ASP A 198 1.10 2.32 13.87
N LEU A 199 1.05 1.25 14.63
CA LEU A 199 -0.19 0.55 14.95
C LEU A 199 -0.54 0.84 16.39
N ASP A 200 -1.76 1.35 16.60
CA ASP A 200 -2.32 1.48 17.93
C ASP A 200 -2.40 0.11 18.60
N GLU A 201 -2.05 0.02 19.87
CA GLU A 201 -2.27 -1.18 20.67
C GLU A 201 -3.77 -1.49 20.71
N LEU A 202 -4.16 -2.56 20.04
CA LEU A 202 -5.54 -3.02 20.04
C LEU A 202 -5.77 -3.94 21.24
N PRO A 203 -6.96 -3.90 21.87
CA PRO A 203 -7.25 -4.73 23.03
C PRO A 203 -7.13 -6.24 22.71
N PRO A 204 -6.87 -7.08 23.75
CA PRO A 204 -6.66 -8.52 23.61
C PRO A 204 -7.77 -9.23 22.85
N HIS A 205 -7.42 -10.39 22.27
CA HIS A 205 -8.31 -11.20 21.44
C HIS A 205 -9.52 -11.73 22.18
N GLU A 206 -10.63 -11.61 21.52
CA GLU A 206 -11.77 -12.51 21.68
C GLU A 206 -12.16 -12.94 20.27
N TYR A 207 -11.87 -14.19 19.91
CA TYR A 207 -12.28 -14.71 18.60
C TYR A 207 -13.80 -14.80 18.54
N ASP A 208 -14.38 -14.28 17.47
CA ASP A 208 -15.77 -14.54 17.17
C ASP A 208 -15.93 -16.02 16.77
N GLN A 209 -17.11 -16.58 17.01
CA GLN A 209 -17.43 -17.92 16.54
C GLN A 209 -17.39 -17.95 15.02
N GLY A 210 -16.95 -19.06 14.42
CA GLY A 210 -16.93 -19.24 12.97
C GLY A 210 -15.53 -19.45 12.39
N THR A 211 -15.18 -18.71 11.35
CA THR A 211 -13.96 -18.94 10.55
C THR A 211 -12.68 -18.87 11.36
N TYR A 212 -12.54 -17.90 12.25
CA TYR A 212 -11.32 -17.74 13.06
C TYR A 212 -11.23 -18.80 14.15
N GLN A 213 -12.36 -19.20 14.74
CA GLN A 213 -12.41 -20.33 15.67
C GLN A 213 -11.97 -21.62 14.99
N TYR A 214 -12.39 -21.85 13.75
CA TYR A 214 -11.94 -23.00 12.96
C TYR A 214 -10.42 -23.02 12.76
N LEU A 215 -9.81 -21.89 12.41
CA LEU A 215 -8.35 -21.79 12.23
C LEU A 215 -7.61 -21.98 13.56
N GLU A 216 -8.14 -21.46 14.66
CA GLU A 216 -7.58 -21.70 15.99
C GLU A 216 -7.63 -23.17 16.38
N ASP A 217 -8.71 -23.87 16.08
CA ASP A 217 -8.83 -25.31 16.33
C ASP A 217 -7.83 -26.10 15.48
N LEU A 218 -7.59 -25.71 14.22
CA LEU A 218 -6.52 -26.30 13.43
C LEU A 218 -5.14 -26.08 14.05
N LYS A 219 -4.87 -24.88 14.61
CA LYS A 219 -3.61 -24.61 15.34
C LYS A 219 -3.45 -25.52 16.54
N LYS A 220 -4.52 -25.76 17.33
CA LYS A 220 -4.52 -26.72 18.47
C LYS A 220 -4.22 -28.15 18.01
N GLU A 221 -4.62 -28.50 16.79
CA GLU A 221 -4.27 -29.78 16.17
C GLU A 221 -2.84 -29.82 15.61
N GLY A 222 -2.08 -28.73 15.72
CA GLY A 222 -0.70 -28.62 15.26
C GLY A 222 -0.56 -28.23 13.78
N TYR A 223 -1.55 -27.57 13.20
CA TYR A 223 -1.41 -26.93 11.88
C TYR A 223 -0.61 -25.63 11.97
N ILE A 224 0.13 -25.36 10.91
CA ILE A 224 0.74 -24.05 10.62
C ILE A 224 -0.20 -23.30 9.68
N ILE A 225 -0.55 -22.08 10.06
CA ILE A 225 -1.38 -21.19 9.25
C ILE A 225 -0.47 -20.28 8.42
N VAL A 226 -0.45 -20.53 7.12
CA VAL A 226 0.14 -19.64 6.12
C VAL A 226 -0.91 -18.60 5.75
N GLY A 227 -0.53 -17.32 5.60
CA GLY A 227 -1.54 -16.31 5.30
C GLY A 227 -1.05 -15.17 4.44
N ALA A 228 -2.01 -14.52 3.76
CA ALA A 228 -1.84 -13.24 3.09
C ALA A 228 -3.08 -12.36 3.27
N LEU A 229 -2.85 -11.10 3.65
CA LEU A 229 -3.89 -10.07 3.74
C LEU A 229 -3.60 -9.04 2.65
N THR A 230 -4.39 -9.04 1.58
CA THR A 230 -4.11 -8.20 0.41
C THR A 230 -5.29 -8.13 -0.54
N ARG A 231 -5.24 -7.24 -1.52
CA ARG A 231 -6.19 -7.26 -2.65
C ARG A 231 -6.00 -8.55 -3.46
N LEU A 232 -7.10 -9.12 -3.92
CA LEU A 232 -7.06 -10.34 -4.74
C LEU A 232 -6.91 -9.97 -6.22
N THR A 233 -5.72 -9.49 -6.60
CA THR A 233 -5.37 -8.99 -7.93
C THR A 233 -4.16 -9.73 -8.50
N VAL A 234 -3.95 -9.67 -9.81
CA VAL A 234 -2.80 -10.30 -10.50
C VAL A 234 -1.47 -9.81 -9.91
N GLN A 235 -1.37 -8.51 -9.61
CA GLN A 235 -0.19 -7.90 -9.00
C GLN A 235 0.28 -8.64 -7.73
N LYS A 236 -0.64 -9.20 -6.95
CA LYS A 236 -0.34 -9.86 -5.66
C LYS A 236 0.12 -11.31 -5.78
N GLY A 237 0.11 -11.87 -6.98
CA GLY A 237 0.69 -13.18 -7.28
C GLY A 237 0.09 -14.36 -6.49
N LEU A 238 -1.19 -14.28 -6.11
CA LEU A 238 -1.84 -15.26 -5.24
C LEU A 238 -2.01 -16.64 -5.91
N THR A 239 -2.04 -16.71 -7.22
CA THR A 239 -2.02 -17.97 -7.96
C THR A 239 -0.75 -18.76 -7.70
N TYR A 240 0.41 -18.10 -7.61
CA TYR A 240 1.68 -18.71 -7.26
C TYR A 240 1.69 -19.19 -5.80
N LEU A 241 1.13 -18.38 -4.88
CA LEU A 241 1.00 -18.76 -3.47
C LEU A 241 0.16 -20.03 -3.30
N ILE A 242 -1.04 -20.10 -3.92
CA ILE A 242 -1.92 -21.28 -3.82
C ILE A 242 -1.21 -22.53 -4.37
N ARG A 243 -0.51 -22.43 -5.50
CA ARG A 243 0.28 -23.55 -6.06
C ARG A 243 1.41 -24.00 -5.12
N ALA A 244 2.12 -23.06 -4.52
CA ALA A 244 3.19 -23.37 -3.57
C ALA A 244 2.64 -24.03 -2.29
N VAL A 245 1.50 -23.55 -1.79
CA VAL A 245 0.85 -24.14 -0.61
C VAL A 245 0.33 -25.54 -0.92
N ALA A 246 -0.26 -25.79 -2.11
CA ALA A 246 -0.67 -27.12 -2.52
C ALA A 246 0.51 -28.10 -2.53
N GLU A 247 1.65 -27.70 -3.08
CA GLU A 247 2.89 -28.51 -3.04
C GLU A 247 3.41 -28.70 -1.62
N ALA A 248 3.34 -27.68 -0.76
CA ALA A 248 3.72 -27.78 0.64
C ALA A 248 2.83 -28.77 1.42
N ILE A 249 1.51 -28.76 1.18
CA ILE A 249 0.55 -29.69 1.80
C ILE A 249 0.86 -31.13 1.40
N ASN A 250 1.25 -31.41 0.15
CA ASN A 250 1.67 -32.75 -0.29
C ASN A 250 2.86 -33.29 0.52
N GLN A 251 3.76 -32.40 0.96
CA GLN A 251 4.95 -32.75 1.73
C GLN A 251 4.74 -32.72 3.25
N HIS A 252 3.77 -31.92 3.72
CA HIS A 252 3.42 -31.76 5.13
C HIS A 252 1.93 -31.42 5.27
N GLN A 253 1.13 -32.41 5.70
CA GLN A 253 -0.33 -32.33 5.69
C GLN A 253 -0.94 -31.26 6.63
N LYS A 254 -0.18 -30.82 7.66
CA LYS A 254 -0.66 -29.87 8.68
C LYS A 254 -0.33 -28.43 8.30
N ILE A 255 -0.76 -28.02 7.13
CA ILE A 255 -0.67 -26.64 6.62
C ILE A 255 -2.07 -26.21 6.19
N ALA A 256 -2.48 -25.00 6.55
CA ALA A 256 -3.67 -24.33 6.04
C ALA A 256 -3.34 -22.94 5.53
N LEU A 257 -4.12 -22.41 4.59
CA LEU A 257 -3.95 -21.11 3.98
C LEU A 257 -5.11 -20.18 4.34
N LEU A 258 -4.80 -19.01 4.88
CA LEU A 258 -5.74 -17.92 5.10
C LEU A 258 -5.52 -16.81 4.07
N LEU A 259 -6.54 -16.52 3.25
CA LEU A 259 -6.54 -15.41 2.30
C LEU A 259 -7.61 -14.40 2.71
N SER A 260 -7.17 -13.21 3.12
CA SER A 260 -8.05 -12.11 3.52
C SER A 260 -7.93 -10.97 2.52
N GLY A 261 -9.07 -10.52 2.00
CA GLY A 261 -9.17 -9.43 1.04
C GLY A 261 -10.24 -9.64 0.00
N SER A 262 -10.37 -8.68 -0.91
CA SER A 262 -11.28 -8.70 -2.05
C SER A 262 -10.53 -8.31 -3.32
N GLY A 263 -11.09 -8.66 -4.48
CA GLY A 263 -10.53 -8.35 -5.79
C GLY A 263 -11.09 -9.27 -6.87
N GLU A 264 -10.77 -8.93 -8.11
CA GLU A 264 -11.29 -9.58 -9.32
C GLU A 264 -10.87 -11.05 -9.44
N GLN A 265 -9.74 -11.44 -8.86
CA GLN A 265 -9.26 -12.83 -8.96
C GLN A 265 -9.93 -13.81 -7.98
N ARG A 266 -10.83 -13.35 -7.10
CA ARG A 266 -11.39 -14.21 -6.05
C ARG A 266 -11.91 -15.54 -6.57
N ASP A 267 -12.74 -15.52 -7.59
CA ASP A 267 -13.41 -16.73 -8.10
C ASP A 267 -12.42 -17.66 -8.82
N GLU A 268 -11.44 -17.09 -9.51
CA GLU A 268 -10.33 -17.84 -10.11
C GLU A 268 -9.48 -18.55 -9.03
N LEU A 269 -9.15 -17.85 -7.93
CA LEU A 269 -8.36 -18.41 -6.83
C LEU A 269 -9.11 -19.54 -6.11
N VAL A 270 -10.43 -19.41 -5.92
CA VAL A 270 -11.29 -20.48 -5.36
C VAL A 270 -11.30 -21.69 -6.29
N ALA A 271 -11.49 -21.48 -7.59
CA ALA A 271 -11.45 -22.55 -8.59
C ALA A 271 -10.08 -23.23 -8.65
N LEU A 272 -8.99 -22.48 -8.53
CA LEU A 272 -7.64 -23.03 -8.49
C LEU A 272 -7.41 -23.92 -7.26
N ALA A 273 -7.85 -23.49 -6.08
CA ALA A 273 -7.75 -24.31 -4.86
C ALA A 273 -8.53 -25.62 -4.99
N ALA A 274 -9.71 -25.57 -5.60
CA ALA A 274 -10.52 -26.76 -5.90
C ALA A 274 -9.83 -27.70 -6.91
N HIS A 275 -9.29 -27.16 -7.98
CA HIS A 275 -8.56 -27.94 -9.00
C HIS A 275 -7.32 -28.64 -8.42
N LEU A 276 -6.62 -27.99 -7.47
CA LEU A 276 -5.46 -28.56 -6.80
C LEU A 276 -5.82 -29.49 -5.63
N GLY A 277 -7.12 -29.67 -5.32
CA GLY A 277 -7.61 -30.59 -4.29
C GLY A 277 -7.32 -30.14 -2.86
N ILE A 278 -7.18 -28.83 -2.61
CA ILE A 278 -6.87 -28.25 -1.29
C ILE A 278 -7.96 -27.32 -0.74
N SER A 279 -9.18 -27.37 -1.29
CA SER A 279 -10.29 -26.48 -0.86
C SER A 279 -10.60 -26.56 0.64
N ASP A 280 -10.42 -27.69 1.27
CA ASP A 280 -10.61 -27.91 2.70
C ASP A 280 -9.49 -27.31 3.55
N LYS A 281 -8.42 -26.83 2.93
CA LYS A 281 -7.24 -26.20 3.58
C LYS A 281 -7.11 -24.71 3.28
N VAL A 282 -7.98 -24.13 2.47
CA VAL A 282 -7.92 -22.70 2.08
C VAL A 282 -9.14 -21.96 2.58
N VAL A 283 -8.93 -20.94 3.37
CA VAL A 283 -9.97 -20.10 3.94
C VAL A 283 -9.93 -18.72 3.30
N PHE A 284 -11.04 -18.30 2.70
CA PHE A 284 -11.23 -16.95 2.15
C PHE A 284 -12.18 -16.17 3.07
N THR A 285 -11.70 -15.12 3.73
CA THR A 285 -12.53 -14.31 4.64
C THR A 285 -13.26 -13.17 3.96
N GLY A 286 -12.85 -12.79 2.73
CA GLY A 286 -13.23 -11.52 2.16
C GLY A 286 -12.47 -10.35 2.79
N PHE A 287 -12.93 -9.12 2.52
CA PHE A 287 -12.30 -7.92 3.07
C PHE A 287 -12.57 -7.79 4.57
N VAL A 288 -11.52 -7.56 5.34
CA VAL A 288 -11.56 -7.47 6.82
C VAL A 288 -11.05 -6.12 7.31
N ARG A 289 -11.60 -5.61 8.40
CA ARG A 289 -11.20 -4.35 9.06
C ARG A 289 -11.24 -4.49 10.59
N GLY A 290 -10.56 -3.57 11.27
CA GLY A 290 -10.58 -3.44 12.72
C GLY A 290 -10.21 -4.75 13.41
N ARG A 291 -11.10 -5.25 14.27
CA ARG A 291 -10.86 -6.47 15.04
C ARG A 291 -10.61 -7.70 14.16
N GLN A 292 -11.42 -7.91 13.10
CA GLN A 292 -11.24 -9.05 12.21
C GLN A 292 -9.90 -9.04 11.47
N TRP A 293 -9.43 -7.85 11.08
CA TRP A 293 -8.11 -7.65 10.47
C TRP A 293 -6.99 -8.05 11.44
N ARG A 294 -7.05 -7.59 12.68
CA ARG A 294 -6.09 -7.95 13.72
C ARG A 294 -6.10 -9.45 14.01
N ASP A 295 -7.29 -10.04 14.18
CA ASP A 295 -7.47 -11.47 14.50
C ASP A 295 -6.93 -12.34 13.34
N ALA A 296 -7.07 -11.91 12.09
CA ALA A 296 -6.48 -12.58 10.94
C ALA A 296 -4.95 -12.65 11.04
N TYR A 297 -4.26 -11.54 11.35
CA TYR A 297 -2.80 -11.54 11.53
C TYR A 297 -2.35 -12.43 12.67
N HIS A 298 -3.05 -12.43 13.80
CA HIS A 298 -2.70 -13.26 14.95
C HIS A 298 -2.80 -14.77 14.70
N LEU A 299 -3.67 -15.17 13.80
CA LEU A 299 -3.80 -16.58 13.43
C LEU A 299 -2.69 -17.05 12.50
N ILE A 300 -2.06 -16.12 11.76
CA ILE A 300 -1.02 -16.44 10.80
C ILE A 300 0.30 -16.72 11.52
N ASP A 301 0.90 -17.87 11.25
CA ASP A 301 2.25 -18.22 11.71
C ASP A 301 3.31 -17.76 10.71
N VAL A 302 2.97 -17.85 9.40
CA VAL A 302 3.85 -17.53 8.28
C VAL A 302 3.09 -16.63 7.30
N PHE A 303 3.45 -15.36 7.27
CA PHE A 303 2.91 -14.42 6.30
C PHE A 303 3.66 -14.51 4.97
N VAL A 304 2.94 -14.56 3.87
CA VAL A 304 3.53 -14.62 2.53
C VAL A 304 3.09 -13.42 1.70
N MET A 305 4.07 -12.67 1.23
CA MET A 305 3.89 -11.63 0.21
C MET A 305 4.44 -12.15 -1.11
N SER A 306 3.57 -12.64 -1.97
CA SER A 306 3.90 -13.28 -3.25
C SER A 306 3.83 -12.32 -4.45
N SER A 307 3.83 -11.02 -4.20
CA SER A 307 3.60 -9.99 -5.22
C SER A 307 4.57 -10.09 -6.40
N VAL A 308 4.03 -9.92 -7.60
CA VAL A 308 4.78 -9.79 -8.86
C VAL A 308 5.55 -8.47 -8.88
N SER A 309 4.92 -7.41 -8.39
CA SER A 309 5.53 -6.11 -8.10
C SER A 309 4.90 -5.52 -6.84
N GLU A 310 5.74 -5.15 -5.88
CA GLU A 310 5.33 -4.52 -4.63
C GLU A 310 6.24 -3.33 -4.34
N PRO A 311 5.80 -2.10 -4.56
CA PRO A 311 6.64 -0.93 -4.36
C PRO A 311 7.26 -0.84 -2.98
N PHE A 312 6.49 -1.16 -1.93
CA PHE A 312 7.00 -1.27 -0.57
C PHE A 312 6.48 -2.52 0.14
N GLY A 313 5.21 -2.55 0.59
CA GLY A 313 4.61 -3.71 1.25
C GLY A 313 4.32 -3.48 2.73
N LEU A 314 3.45 -2.51 3.07
CA LEU A 314 3.04 -2.22 4.46
C LEU A 314 2.48 -3.45 5.19
N THR A 315 1.76 -4.33 4.48
CA THR A 315 1.20 -5.56 5.07
C THR A 315 2.25 -6.52 5.63
N ALA A 316 3.50 -6.45 5.15
CA ALA A 316 4.59 -7.21 5.75
C ALA A 316 5.03 -6.60 7.10
N LEU A 317 5.02 -5.27 7.24
CA LEU A 317 5.27 -4.61 8.53
C LEU A 317 4.13 -4.89 9.52
N GLU A 318 2.88 -4.91 9.05
CA GLU A 318 1.72 -5.30 9.84
C GLU A 318 1.87 -6.74 10.36
N ALA A 319 2.30 -7.67 9.52
CA ALA A 319 2.55 -9.05 9.91
C ALA A 319 3.72 -9.16 10.92
N ALA A 320 4.81 -8.41 10.72
CA ALA A 320 5.94 -8.35 11.65
C ALA A 320 5.51 -7.86 13.04
N HIS A 321 4.63 -6.84 13.09
CA HIS A 321 4.06 -6.34 14.34
C HIS A 321 3.27 -7.42 15.09
N HIS A 322 2.59 -8.30 14.37
CA HIS A 322 1.77 -9.38 14.92
C HIS A 322 2.54 -10.71 15.12
N ASP A 323 3.85 -10.66 15.34
CA ASP A 323 4.69 -11.83 15.65
C ASP A 323 4.61 -12.94 14.58
N THR A 324 4.69 -12.59 13.30
CA THR A 324 4.56 -13.51 12.17
C THR A 324 5.87 -13.63 11.41
N ALA A 325 6.31 -14.85 11.08
CA ALA A 325 7.47 -15.05 10.22
C ALA A 325 7.16 -14.68 8.77
N LEU A 326 8.09 -14.05 8.07
CA LEU A 326 7.85 -13.44 6.77
C LEU A 326 8.54 -14.20 5.62
N LEU A 327 7.76 -14.53 4.59
CA LEU A 327 8.24 -14.98 3.28
C LEU A 327 7.86 -13.91 2.25
N ILE A 328 8.86 -13.25 1.67
CA ILE A 328 8.64 -12.06 0.84
C ILE A 328 9.24 -12.28 -0.54
N SER A 329 8.49 -11.97 -1.60
CA SER A 329 9.02 -11.99 -2.96
C SER A 329 10.20 -11.01 -3.10
N ARG A 330 11.16 -11.33 -3.96
CA ARG A 330 12.30 -10.43 -4.24
C ARG A 330 11.89 -9.13 -4.90
N GLN A 331 10.69 -9.12 -5.47
CA GLN A 331 10.07 -7.99 -6.16
C GLN A 331 9.31 -7.05 -5.21
N SER A 332 9.60 -7.11 -3.90
CA SER A 332 8.94 -6.30 -2.86
C SER A 332 9.95 -5.41 -2.15
N GLY A 333 9.65 -4.09 -2.11
CA GLY A 333 10.54 -3.06 -1.56
C GLY A 333 10.80 -3.19 -0.06
N VAL A 334 9.87 -3.75 0.72
CA VAL A 334 10.04 -3.98 2.16
C VAL A 334 11.25 -4.86 2.47
N GLY A 335 11.69 -5.69 1.54
CA GLY A 335 12.90 -6.48 1.67
C GLY A 335 14.20 -5.67 1.57
N GLU A 336 14.15 -4.36 1.39
CA GLU A 336 15.29 -3.44 1.50
C GLU A 336 15.54 -3.03 2.96
N VAL A 337 14.53 -3.16 3.82
CA VAL A 337 14.57 -2.74 5.23
C VAL A 337 14.41 -3.91 6.21
N LEU A 338 13.84 -5.04 5.77
CA LEU A 338 13.74 -6.27 6.56
C LEU A 338 14.69 -7.32 5.98
N HIS A 339 15.65 -7.80 6.77
CA HIS A 339 16.70 -8.72 6.34
C HIS A 339 16.52 -10.13 6.91
N ASN A 340 15.93 -10.26 8.09
CA ASN A 340 15.64 -11.55 8.75
C ASN A 340 14.33 -12.18 8.22
N ILE A 341 14.20 -12.20 6.88
CA ILE A 341 13.05 -12.72 6.14
C ILE A 341 13.53 -13.77 5.12
N LEU A 342 12.66 -14.69 4.77
CA LEU A 342 12.95 -15.63 3.69
C LEU A 342 12.53 -15.03 2.35
N ARG A 343 13.43 -15.07 1.35
CA ARG A 343 13.22 -14.47 0.03
C ARG A 343 13.09 -15.54 -1.05
N PHE A 344 12.13 -15.33 -1.96
CA PHE A 344 11.90 -16.17 -3.14
C PHE A 344 11.55 -15.29 -4.34
N ASP A 345 11.68 -15.82 -5.56
CA ASP A 345 11.15 -15.18 -6.74
C ASP A 345 9.69 -15.60 -6.90
N TYR A 346 8.76 -14.67 -7.19
CA TYR A 346 7.32 -14.94 -7.15
C TYR A 346 6.91 -16.14 -8.00
N TRP A 347 7.62 -16.41 -9.09
CA TRP A 347 7.37 -17.57 -9.98
C TRP A 347 7.96 -18.89 -9.47
N ASP A 348 8.90 -18.87 -8.50
CA ASP A 348 9.53 -20.09 -7.93
C ASP A 348 8.67 -20.70 -6.82
N THR A 349 7.52 -21.25 -7.23
CA THR A 349 6.57 -21.91 -6.32
C THR A 349 7.21 -23.08 -5.55
N ASN A 350 8.18 -23.78 -6.14
CA ASN A 350 8.88 -24.88 -5.50
C ASN A 350 9.77 -24.41 -4.35
N LYS A 351 10.46 -23.29 -4.52
CA LYS A 351 11.26 -22.69 -3.44
C LYS A 351 10.35 -22.21 -2.30
N LEU A 352 9.27 -21.53 -2.63
CA LEU A 352 8.29 -21.08 -1.64
C LEU A 352 7.70 -22.28 -0.86
N ALA A 353 7.31 -23.35 -1.55
CA ALA A 353 6.81 -24.58 -0.91
C ALA A 353 7.83 -25.18 0.06
N ARG A 354 9.10 -25.31 -0.36
CA ARG A 354 10.18 -25.82 0.51
C ARG A 354 10.39 -24.93 1.74
N GLN A 355 10.32 -23.61 1.60
CA GLN A 355 10.45 -22.67 2.72
C GLN A 355 9.28 -22.83 3.71
N ILE A 356 8.04 -22.94 3.23
CA ILE A 356 6.87 -23.19 4.07
C ILE A 356 7.02 -24.51 4.84
N VAL A 357 7.40 -25.60 4.16
CA VAL A 357 7.61 -26.91 4.79
C VAL A 357 8.75 -26.86 5.81
N MET A 358 9.81 -26.15 5.53
CA MET A 358 10.95 -25.98 6.46
C MET A 358 10.48 -25.31 7.76
N LEU A 359 9.68 -24.24 7.68
CA LEU A 359 9.13 -23.57 8.86
C LEU A 359 8.12 -24.45 9.60
N ALA A 360 7.27 -25.18 8.88
CA ALA A 360 6.31 -26.11 9.49
C ALA A 360 6.99 -27.26 10.26
N ARG A 361 8.19 -27.66 9.86
CA ARG A 361 8.97 -28.72 10.51
C ARG A 361 9.94 -28.21 11.59
N SER A 362 10.16 -26.93 11.69
CA SER A 362 11.13 -26.33 12.62
C SER A 362 10.53 -25.18 13.42
N PRO A 363 9.77 -25.47 14.50
CA PRO A 363 9.20 -24.41 15.36
C PRO A 363 10.27 -23.46 15.91
N ALA A 364 11.47 -23.96 16.22
CA ALA A 364 12.55 -23.12 16.72
C ALA A 364 13.02 -22.08 15.69
N LEU A 365 13.13 -22.47 14.41
CA LEU A 365 13.48 -21.53 13.35
C LEU A 365 12.35 -20.51 13.12
N LEU A 366 11.10 -20.97 13.20
CA LEU A 366 9.93 -20.09 13.08
C LEU A 366 9.97 -18.98 14.14
N GLU A 367 10.20 -19.32 15.42
CA GLU A 367 10.26 -18.35 16.52
C GLU A 367 11.45 -17.40 16.38
N ILE A 368 12.63 -17.88 16.00
CA ILE A 368 13.80 -17.02 15.75
C ILE A 368 13.47 -15.95 14.68
N LEU A 369 12.89 -16.37 13.55
CA LEU A 369 12.55 -15.42 12.48
C LEU A 369 11.51 -14.38 12.91
N LYS A 370 10.54 -14.76 13.75
CA LYS A 370 9.56 -13.83 14.32
C LYS A 370 10.23 -12.78 15.20
N GLU A 371 11.09 -13.19 16.13
CA GLU A 371 11.80 -12.29 17.04
C GLU A 371 12.74 -11.32 16.30
N ASP A 372 13.50 -11.85 15.35
CA ASP A 372 14.47 -11.08 14.59
C ASP A 372 13.77 -10.01 13.71
N VAL A 373 12.71 -10.38 12.99
CA VAL A 373 11.99 -9.43 12.14
C VAL A 373 11.28 -8.35 12.97
N LYS A 374 10.80 -8.70 14.15
CA LYS A 374 10.20 -7.74 15.09
C LYS A 374 11.20 -6.68 15.54
N THR A 375 12.44 -7.09 15.77
CA THR A 375 13.53 -6.18 16.15
C THR A 375 13.88 -5.20 15.01
N GLU A 376 13.91 -5.68 13.77
CA GLU A 376 14.15 -4.83 12.58
C GLU A 376 13.00 -3.87 12.32
N TYR A 377 11.77 -4.35 12.38
CA TYR A 377 10.57 -3.56 12.18
C TYR A 377 10.51 -2.38 13.16
N ALA A 378 10.85 -2.60 14.44
CA ALA A 378 10.83 -1.57 15.48
C ALA A 378 11.81 -0.40 15.24
N GLN A 379 12.74 -0.53 14.29
CA GLN A 379 13.67 0.54 13.91
C GLN A 379 13.08 1.48 12.83
N LEU A 380 11.99 1.12 12.20
CA LEU A 380 11.32 1.95 11.20
C LEU A 380 10.44 2.98 11.89
N SER A 381 10.56 4.24 11.50
CA SER A 381 9.87 5.36 12.15
C SER A 381 9.29 6.34 11.12
N TRP A 382 8.01 6.66 11.27
CA TRP A 382 7.40 7.74 10.51
C TRP A 382 8.02 9.10 10.84
N HIS A 383 8.53 9.28 12.06
CA HIS A 383 9.24 10.50 12.44
C HIS A 383 10.50 10.70 11.57
N ASP A 384 11.30 9.66 11.36
CA ASP A 384 12.49 9.74 10.52
C ASP A 384 12.15 9.99 9.06
N ALA A 385 11.08 9.35 8.56
CA ALA A 385 10.54 9.60 7.23
C ALA A 385 10.10 11.07 7.06
N ALA A 386 9.39 11.62 8.05
CA ALA A 386 8.96 13.02 8.06
C ALA A 386 10.16 13.98 8.09
N GLN A 387 11.17 13.72 8.92
CA GLN A 387 12.40 14.51 8.96
C GLN A 387 13.14 14.51 7.62
N HIS A 388 13.11 13.38 6.91
CA HIS A 388 13.68 13.30 5.56
C HIS A 388 12.88 14.14 4.57
N CYS A 389 11.56 14.07 4.60
CA CYS A 389 10.69 14.91 3.77
C CYS A 389 10.89 16.39 4.02
N LEU A 390 11.04 16.82 5.29
CA LEU A 390 11.30 18.22 5.65
C LEU A 390 12.59 18.75 5.00
N LYS A 391 13.67 17.97 5.04
CA LYS A 391 14.93 18.33 4.38
C LYS A 391 14.74 18.50 2.87
N LEU A 392 13.93 17.65 2.24
CA LEU A 392 13.62 17.75 0.81
C LEU A 392 12.82 19.00 0.47
N TYR A 393 11.83 19.37 1.31
CA TYR A 393 11.07 20.61 1.13
C TYR A 393 11.98 21.85 1.22
N GLU A 394 12.86 21.91 2.20
CA GLU A 394 13.81 23.00 2.37
C GLU A 394 14.77 23.12 1.17
N GLN A 395 15.33 22.00 0.72
CA GLN A 395 16.21 21.97 -0.46
C GLN A 395 15.49 22.42 -1.74
N ALA A 396 14.24 22.03 -1.92
CA ALA A 396 13.44 22.40 -3.08
C ALA A 396 13.12 23.92 -3.08
N ARG A 397 12.82 24.50 -1.90
CA ARG A 397 12.57 25.95 -1.73
C ARG A 397 13.80 26.79 -2.05
N ILE A 398 14.98 26.39 -1.59
CA ILE A 398 16.24 27.13 -1.83
C ILE A 398 16.55 27.18 -3.34
N LYS A 399 16.33 26.09 -4.07
CA LYS A 399 16.56 26.05 -5.52
C LYS A 399 15.54 26.86 -6.32
N GLY A 400 14.29 26.94 -5.86
CA GLY A 400 13.22 27.70 -6.51
C GLY A 400 13.29 29.22 -6.26
N GLY A 401 13.95 29.67 -5.19
CA GLY A 401 14.10 31.10 -4.85
C GLY A 401 15.32 31.79 -5.46
N GLY A 402 16.10 31.09 -6.27
CA GLY A 402 17.34 31.61 -6.89
C GLY A 402 17.25 31.89 -8.40
N ALA A 403 16.04 31.99 -8.97
CA ALA A 403 15.83 32.27 -10.39
C ALA A 403 15.15 33.62 -10.60
#